data_4060a186c14f7dfe2f90bf86edf90c72
#
_entry.id   4060a186c14f7dfe2f90bf86edf90c72
#
_cell.length_a   1.000
_cell.length_b   1.000
_cell.length_c   1.000
_cell.angle_alpha   90.00
_cell.angle_beta   90.00
_cell.angle_gamma   90.00
#
_symmetry.space_group_name_H-M   'P 1'
#
loop_
_entity.id
_entity.type
_entity.pdbx_description
1 polymer ?
#
loop_
_entity_poly.entity_id
_entity_poly.type
_entity_poly.pdbx_seq_one_letter_code
_entity_poly.pdbx_strand_id
1 'polypeptide(L)'
;TVSQKVTKTFSLGYRFKNEDSLKDKHSVSVDSIEHSEVEVRGSQDNIDNVYSVEAIIDLKGVTDSFTQECKVKAFDRSGKALNVSVIPSIVKVDCSLSNYSKTVPLVPEYTGNVANGYAIDQMTFSKDKVKIYGDESKLKDINNIKVKVDVSDLEEGRTFKDLKLLSVSGVNKMSFTKV
;
A
#
# COMPACT_ATOMS: atom_id res chain seq x y z
N THR A 1 -5.97 40.61 -6.37
CA THR A 1 -7.00 39.85 -7.11
C THR A 1 -7.89 39.12 -6.11
N VAL A 2 -9.16 39.47 -6.07
CA VAL A 2 -10.15 38.76 -5.22
C VAL A 2 -10.68 37.58 -6.04
N SER A 3 -10.36 36.34 -5.65
CA SER A 3 -10.94 35.16 -6.28
C SER A 3 -12.15 34.66 -5.46
N GLN A 4 -13.20 34.23 -6.15
CA GLN A 4 -14.38 33.67 -5.51
C GLN A 4 -14.01 32.33 -4.88
N LYS A 5 -14.39 32.12 -3.62
CA LYS A 5 -14.21 30.83 -2.93
C LYS A 5 -15.35 29.88 -3.29
N VAL A 6 -14.98 28.68 -3.62
CA VAL A 6 -15.90 27.56 -3.94
C VAL A 6 -15.78 26.50 -2.84
N THR A 7 -16.87 25.82 -2.56
CA THR A 7 -16.91 24.68 -1.62
C THR A 7 -17.35 23.44 -2.37
N LYS A 8 -16.64 22.33 -2.20
CA LYS A 8 -16.96 21.05 -2.78
C LYS A 8 -16.74 19.93 -1.77
N THR A 9 -17.60 18.92 -1.78
CA THR A 9 -17.50 17.72 -0.93
C THR A 9 -16.62 16.67 -1.60
N PHE A 10 -15.74 16.07 -0.81
CA PHE A 10 -14.84 15.00 -1.22
C PHE A 10 -14.91 13.83 -0.23
N SER A 11 -14.73 12.62 -0.74
CA SER A 11 -14.55 11.44 0.11
C SER A 11 -13.23 11.54 0.88
N LEU A 12 -13.26 11.19 2.15
CA LEU A 12 -12.10 11.21 3.03
C LEU A 12 -11.37 9.86 2.98
N GLY A 13 -10.11 9.90 2.54
CA GLY A 13 -9.16 8.81 2.66
C GLY A 13 -8.22 9.00 3.84
N TYR A 14 -7.17 8.20 3.89
CA TYR A 14 -6.11 8.33 4.88
C TYR A 14 -4.73 8.09 4.27
N ARG A 15 -3.71 8.59 4.98
CA ARG A 15 -2.29 8.37 4.63
C ARG A 15 -1.50 8.16 5.91
N PHE A 16 -0.67 7.12 5.92
CA PHE A 16 0.28 6.91 7.00
C PHE A 16 1.53 7.77 6.85
N LYS A 17 2.04 8.24 7.97
CA LYS A 17 3.31 8.95 8.08
C LYS A 17 4.19 8.20 9.07
N ASN A 18 5.52 8.21 8.86
CA ASN A 18 6.50 7.53 9.70
C ASN A 18 6.28 6.00 9.81
N GLU A 19 5.90 5.36 8.70
CA GLU A 19 5.71 3.89 8.64
C GLU A 19 6.98 3.13 9.05
N ASP A 20 8.17 3.69 8.75
CA ASP A 20 9.46 3.11 9.14
C ASP A 20 9.66 3.02 10.67
N SER A 21 8.88 3.74 11.45
CA SER A 21 8.93 3.70 12.91
C SER A 21 8.27 2.48 13.53
N LEU A 22 7.44 1.75 12.75
CA LEU A 22 6.85 0.49 13.20
C LEU A 22 7.91 -0.61 13.27
N LYS A 23 7.81 -1.44 14.32
CA LYS A 23 8.64 -2.65 14.40
C LYS A 23 8.35 -3.57 13.23
N ASP A 24 9.37 -4.27 12.77
CA ASP A 24 9.39 -5.09 11.55
C ASP A 24 8.23 -6.08 11.33
N LYS A 25 7.52 -6.45 12.38
CA LYS A 25 6.46 -7.46 12.33
C LYS A 25 5.07 -6.86 12.58
N HIS A 26 4.99 -5.56 12.80
CA HIS A 26 3.73 -4.89 13.08
C HIS A 26 3.13 -4.30 11.81
N SER A 27 1.82 -4.31 11.76
CA SER A 27 1.04 -3.61 10.75
C SER A 27 -0.09 -2.83 11.43
N VAL A 28 -0.45 -1.69 10.85
CA VAL A 28 -1.56 -0.89 11.30
C VAL A 28 -2.68 -0.97 10.27
N SER A 29 -3.88 -1.23 10.73
CA SER A 29 -5.11 -1.12 9.94
C SER A 29 -5.99 -0.01 10.50
N VAL A 30 -6.68 0.71 9.62
CA VAL A 30 -7.66 1.71 9.99
C VAL A 30 -9.00 1.01 10.18
N ASP A 31 -9.54 1.04 11.40
CA ASP A 31 -10.80 0.41 11.74
C ASP A 31 -11.98 1.33 11.47
N SER A 32 -11.85 2.61 11.82
CA SER A 32 -12.86 3.63 11.56
C SER A 32 -12.26 5.02 11.40
N ILE A 33 -12.96 5.86 10.63
CA ILE A 33 -12.72 7.30 10.52
C ILE A 33 -14.03 8.00 10.87
N GLU A 34 -13.97 9.00 11.72
CA GLU A 34 -15.13 9.72 12.23
C GLU A 34 -16.06 10.28 11.13
N HIS A 35 -15.50 10.67 9.98
CA HIS A 35 -16.25 11.18 8.82
C HIS A 35 -15.82 10.46 7.55
N SER A 36 -16.77 10.08 6.70
CA SER A 36 -16.51 9.48 5.39
C SER A 36 -16.30 10.53 4.29
N GLU A 37 -16.78 11.77 4.53
CA GLU A 37 -16.70 12.89 3.60
C GLU A 37 -16.35 14.17 4.34
N VAL A 38 -15.73 15.10 3.62
CA VAL A 38 -15.35 16.43 4.12
C VAL A 38 -15.61 17.50 3.07
N GLU A 39 -15.81 18.72 3.51
CA GLU A 39 -15.91 19.87 2.62
C GLU A 39 -14.54 20.52 2.43
N VAL A 40 -14.20 20.82 1.18
CA VAL A 40 -12.99 21.55 0.80
C VAL A 40 -13.40 22.91 0.22
N ARG A 41 -12.82 23.97 0.74
CA ARG A 41 -13.10 25.36 0.36
C ARG A 41 -11.83 26.05 -0.09
N GLY A 42 -11.84 26.62 -1.27
CA GLY A 42 -10.70 27.32 -1.86
C GLY A 42 -11.06 28.10 -3.12
N SER A 43 -10.05 28.59 -3.85
CA SER A 43 -10.26 29.10 -5.20
C SER A 43 -10.68 27.97 -6.15
N GLN A 44 -11.37 28.30 -7.23
CA GLN A 44 -11.78 27.31 -8.24
C GLN A 44 -10.60 26.49 -8.72
N ASP A 45 -9.49 27.12 -9.07
CA ASP A 45 -8.27 26.45 -9.55
C ASP A 45 -7.73 25.44 -8.53
N ASN A 46 -7.71 25.78 -7.23
CA ASN A 46 -7.26 24.87 -6.20
C ASN A 46 -8.21 23.69 -6.02
N ILE A 47 -9.52 23.94 -6.08
CA ILE A 47 -10.54 22.87 -5.96
C ILE A 47 -10.46 21.91 -7.14
N ASP A 48 -10.24 22.41 -8.36
CA ASP A 48 -10.15 21.58 -9.56
C ASP A 48 -8.88 20.70 -9.59
N ASN A 49 -7.84 21.13 -8.86
CA ASN A 49 -6.60 20.37 -8.70
C ASN A 49 -6.62 19.36 -7.54
N VAL A 50 -7.68 19.32 -6.72
CA VAL A 50 -7.79 18.31 -5.65
C VAL A 50 -7.93 16.92 -6.26
N TYR A 51 -6.95 16.07 -6.01
CA TYR A 51 -6.94 14.67 -6.40
C TYR A 51 -7.41 13.76 -5.28
N SER A 52 -6.94 14.00 -4.04
CA SER A 52 -7.35 13.28 -2.85
C SER A 52 -7.45 14.19 -1.63
N VAL A 53 -8.29 13.80 -0.66
CA VAL A 53 -8.37 14.41 0.65
C VAL A 53 -8.17 13.33 1.69
N GLU A 54 -7.15 13.48 2.55
CA GLU A 54 -6.68 12.40 3.40
C GLU A 54 -6.41 12.87 4.83
N ALA A 55 -6.81 12.03 5.80
CA ALA A 55 -6.42 12.14 7.20
C ALA A 55 -4.98 11.62 7.35
N ILE A 56 -4.11 12.39 7.97
CA ILE A 56 -2.69 12.03 8.15
C ILE A 56 -2.52 11.33 9.49
N ILE A 57 -2.26 10.03 9.45
CA ILE A 57 -2.07 9.17 10.61
C ILE A 57 -0.57 9.04 10.87
N ASP A 58 -0.10 9.52 12.01
CA ASP A 58 1.33 9.45 12.38
C ASP A 58 1.59 8.19 13.21
N LEU A 59 2.45 7.31 12.68
CA LEU A 59 2.80 6.04 13.31
C LEU A 59 4.04 6.11 14.21
N LYS A 60 4.57 7.31 14.44
CA LYS A 60 5.73 7.49 15.31
C LYS A 60 5.42 7.09 16.75
N GLY A 61 6.18 6.12 17.28
CA GLY A 61 6.05 5.67 18.65
C GLY A 61 4.82 4.81 18.96
N VAL A 62 4.12 4.32 17.93
CA VAL A 62 2.97 3.40 18.09
C VAL A 62 3.46 2.03 18.55
N THR A 63 2.92 1.54 19.67
CA THR A 63 3.21 0.24 20.29
C THR A 63 1.98 -0.65 20.47
N ASP A 64 0.79 -0.07 20.41
CA ASP A 64 -0.50 -0.72 20.60
C ASP A 64 -1.55 -0.12 19.67
N SER A 65 -2.74 -0.71 19.62
CA SER A 65 -3.90 -0.13 18.94
C SER A 65 -4.23 1.23 19.56
N PHE A 66 -4.66 2.19 18.75
CA PHE A 66 -4.79 3.59 19.18
C PHE A 66 -5.91 4.33 18.46
N THR A 67 -6.37 5.41 19.11
CA THR A 67 -7.21 6.44 18.48
C THR A 67 -6.39 7.71 18.36
N GLN A 68 -6.39 8.34 17.20
CA GLN A 68 -5.61 9.55 16.94
C GLN A 68 -6.48 10.65 16.33
N GLU A 69 -6.28 11.88 16.77
CA GLU A 69 -6.79 13.07 16.10
C GLU A 69 -5.87 13.43 14.95
N CYS A 70 -6.36 13.27 13.73
CA CYS A 70 -5.58 13.38 12.49
C CYS A 70 -5.95 14.66 11.75
N LYS A 71 -4.94 15.44 11.33
CA LYS A 71 -5.14 16.58 10.45
C LYS A 71 -5.56 16.08 9.07
N VAL A 72 -6.55 16.72 8.48
CA VAL A 72 -7.01 16.45 7.11
C VAL A 72 -6.37 17.43 6.15
N LYS A 73 -5.84 16.91 5.04
CA LYS A 73 -5.21 17.70 3.98
C LYS A 73 -5.70 17.27 2.61
N ALA A 74 -5.77 18.21 1.69
CA ALA A 74 -6.04 17.96 0.28
C ALA A 74 -4.72 17.94 -0.51
N PHE A 75 -4.61 17.01 -1.46
CA PHE A 75 -3.43 16.80 -2.28
C PHE A 75 -3.77 16.81 -3.76
N ASP A 76 -2.83 17.26 -4.58
CA ASP A 76 -2.87 17.14 -6.03
C ASP A 76 -2.38 15.75 -6.50
N ARG A 77 -2.41 15.50 -7.81
CA ARG A 77 -1.94 14.24 -8.41
C ARG A 77 -0.47 13.92 -8.16
N SER A 78 0.35 14.93 -7.87
CA SER A 78 1.77 14.76 -7.55
C SER A 78 2.00 14.42 -6.08
N GLY A 79 0.95 14.44 -5.25
CA GLY A 79 1.01 14.24 -3.81
C GLY A 79 1.40 15.50 -3.03
N LYS A 80 1.40 16.68 -3.66
CA LYS A 80 1.68 17.96 -3.02
C LYS A 80 0.41 18.47 -2.32
N ALA A 81 0.56 18.94 -1.09
CA ALA A 81 -0.54 19.55 -0.35
C ALA A 81 -0.98 20.88 -0.98
N LEU A 82 -2.28 21.05 -1.15
CA LEU A 82 -2.92 22.25 -1.67
C LEU A 82 -3.27 23.24 -0.56
N ASN A 83 -3.22 24.53 -0.87
CA ASN A 83 -3.61 25.58 0.05
C ASN A 83 -5.13 25.82 -0.01
N VAL A 84 -5.87 24.94 0.66
CA VAL A 84 -7.33 24.98 0.78
C VAL A 84 -7.74 24.78 2.23
N SER A 85 -8.96 25.20 2.57
CA SER A 85 -9.56 24.91 3.88
C SER A 85 -10.35 23.61 3.81
N VAL A 86 -10.12 22.70 4.75
CA VAL A 86 -10.88 21.44 4.88
C VAL A 86 -11.73 21.49 6.14
N ILE A 87 -12.98 21.07 6.04
CA ILE A 87 -13.94 21.09 7.15
C ILE A 87 -14.62 19.72 7.27
N PRO A 88 -14.44 19.01 8.39
CA PRO A 88 -13.57 19.32 9.52
C PRO A 88 -12.08 19.22 9.17
N SER A 89 -11.24 20.03 9.82
CA SER A 89 -9.79 20.04 9.59
C SER A 89 -9.05 18.96 10.40
N ILE A 90 -9.72 18.40 11.40
CA ILE A 90 -9.25 17.32 12.28
C ILE A 90 -10.36 16.30 12.40
N VAL A 91 -10.01 15.02 12.30
CA VAL A 91 -10.93 13.88 12.46
C VAL A 91 -10.29 12.84 13.38
N LYS A 92 -11.12 12.11 14.12
CA LYS A 92 -10.67 10.96 14.90
C LYS A 92 -10.58 9.74 14.02
N VAL A 93 -9.48 8.99 14.16
CA VAL A 93 -9.22 7.74 13.44
C VAL A 93 -8.87 6.66 14.45
N ASP A 94 -9.58 5.55 14.41
CA ASP A 94 -9.29 4.37 15.20
C ASP A 94 -8.45 3.40 14.39
N CYS A 95 -7.36 2.94 14.99
CA CYS A 95 -6.40 2.05 14.34
C CYS A 95 -6.08 0.84 15.22
N SER A 96 -6.03 -0.34 14.61
CA SER A 96 -5.57 -1.57 15.24
C SER A 96 -4.13 -1.88 14.83
N LEU A 97 -3.31 -2.25 15.83
CA LEU A 97 -1.98 -2.78 15.62
C LEU A 97 -2.01 -4.31 15.63
N SER A 98 -1.50 -4.93 14.59
CA SER A 98 -1.43 -6.39 14.44
C SER A 98 0.01 -6.83 14.19
N ASN A 99 0.36 -8.03 14.68
CA ASN A 99 1.60 -8.72 14.34
C ASN A 99 1.34 -10.07 13.64
N TYR A 100 0.16 -10.22 13.07
CA TYR A 100 -0.22 -11.45 12.38
C TYR A 100 0.70 -11.74 11.20
N SER A 101 1.06 -13.00 11.05
CA SER A 101 1.90 -13.47 9.96
C SER A 101 1.45 -14.83 9.44
N LYS A 102 1.68 -15.06 8.17
CA LYS A 102 1.40 -16.32 7.48
C LYS A 102 2.59 -16.69 6.59
N THR A 103 2.93 -17.96 6.54
CA THR A 103 3.94 -18.47 5.61
C THR A 103 3.25 -19.05 4.40
N VAL A 104 3.62 -18.61 3.21
CA VAL A 104 3.02 -19.02 1.94
C VAL A 104 4.10 -19.43 0.94
N PRO A 105 3.79 -20.36 0.00
CA PRO A 105 4.72 -20.75 -1.03
C PRO A 105 4.94 -19.63 -2.06
N LEU A 106 6.11 -19.64 -2.70
CA LEU A 106 6.40 -18.87 -3.90
C LEU A 106 5.93 -19.66 -5.12
N VAL A 107 5.34 -18.97 -6.08
CA VAL A 107 4.97 -19.54 -7.38
C VAL A 107 5.51 -18.67 -8.52
N PRO A 108 6.02 -19.27 -9.61
CA PRO A 108 6.48 -18.48 -10.73
C PRO A 108 5.29 -17.87 -11.50
N GLU A 109 5.45 -16.65 -11.95
CA GLU A 109 4.60 -16.01 -12.94
C GLU A 109 5.45 -15.72 -14.16
N TYR A 110 5.31 -16.56 -15.18
CA TYR A 110 6.11 -16.45 -16.40
C TYR A 110 5.67 -15.30 -17.28
N THR A 111 6.63 -14.57 -17.83
CA THR A 111 6.44 -13.54 -18.86
C THR A 111 7.30 -13.85 -20.07
N GLY A 112 6.80 -13.47 -21.26
CA GLY A 112 7.45 -13.87 -22.51
C GLY A 112 7.13 -15.31 -22.91
N ASN A 113 7.75 -15.78 -23.96
CA ASN A 113 7.64 -17.13 -24.47
C ASN A 113 9.05 -17.75 -24.61
N VAL A 114 9.18 -19.01 -24.26
CA VAL A 114 10.40 -19.77 -24.59
C VAL A 114 10.58 -19.89 -26.10
N ALA A 115 11.79 -20.15 -26.57
CA ALA A 115 12.05 -20.35 -27.98
C ALA A 115 11.22 -21.51 -28.57
N ASN A 116 10.92 -21.43 -29.85
CA ASN A 116 10.11 -22.42 -30.54
C ASN A 116 10.71 -23.85 -30.40
N GLY A 117 9.88 -24.80 -30.01
CA GLY A 117 10.29 -26.19 -29.78
C GLY A 117 10.81 -26.47 -28.37
N TYR A 118 10.83 -25.48 -27.50
CA TYR A 118 11.24 -25.62 -26.10
C TYR A 118 10.06 -25.48 -25.15
N ALA A 119 10.17 -26.05 -23.97
CA ALA A 119 9.22 -25.95 -22.89
C ALA A 119 9.95 -25.85 -21.54
N ILE A 120 9.32 -25.21 -20.54
CA ILE A 120 9.83 -25.20 -19.17
C ILE A 120 9.52 -26.55 -18.55
N ASP A 121 10.56 -27.32 -18.24
CA ASP A 121 10.43 -28.62 -17.57
C ASP A 121 10.28 -28.44 -16.05
N GLN A 122 11.16 -27.66 -15.43
CA GLN A 122 11.18 -27.43 -14.00
C GLN A 122 11.64 -26.02 -13.64
N MET A 123 11.04 -25.47 -12.59
CA MET A 123 11.47 -24.23 -11.95
C MET A 123 11.63 -24.46 -10.44
N THR A 124 12.79 -24.06 -9.90
CA THR A 124 13.08 -24.12 -8.47
C THR A 124 13.51 -22.76 -7.95
N PHE A 125 13.10 -22.42 -6.74
CA PHE A 125 13.56 -21.22 -6.05
C PHE A 125 14.57 -21.59 -4.96
N SER A 126 15.52 -20.69 -4.68
CA SER A 126 16.47 -20.85 -3.56
C SER A 126 15.77 -20.87 -2.20
N LYS A 127 14.59 -20.23 -2.13
CA LYS A 127 13.65 -20.30 -1.01
C LYS A 127 12.26 -20.53 -1.59
N ASP A 128 11.60 -21.58 -1.16
CA ASP A 128 10.30 -22.01 -1.69
C ASP A 128 9.10 -21.33 -0.99
N LYS A 129 9.32 -20.74 0.18
CA LYS A 129 8.30 -20.10 1.01
C LYS A 129 8.75 -18.75 1.53
N VAL A 130 7.80 -17.85 1.69
CA VAL A 130 8.00 -16.52 2.27
C VAL A 130 7.03 -16.29 3.42
N LYS A 131 7.50 -15.68 4.50
CA LYS A 131 6.63 -15.22 5.60
C LYS A 131 6.16 -13.81 5.30
N ILE A 132 4.84 -13.63 5.28
CA ILE A 132 4.17 -12.36 5.04
C ILE A 132 3.57 -11.85 6.35
N TYR A 133 3.55 -10.54 6.52
CA TYR A 133 3.02 -9.84 7.69
C TYR A 133 1.97 -8.85 7.26
N GLY A 134 0.91 -8.72 8.02
CA GLY A 134 -0.18 -7.78 7.73
C GLY A 134 -1.41 -8.06 8.58
N ASP A 135 -2.53 -7.49 8.16
CA ASP A 135 -3.82 -7.72 8.79
C ASP A 135 -4.30 -9.16 8.58
N GLU A 136 -4.70 -9.82 9.67
CA GLU A 136 -5.17 -11.21 9.64
C GLU A 136 -6.30 -11.43 8.64
N SER A 137 -7.27 -10.50 8.58
CA SER A 137 -8.43 -10.61 7.69
C SER A 137 -8.04 -10.63 6.21
N LYS A 138 -6.97 -9.90 5.86
CA LYS A 138 -6.45 -9.82 4.49
C LYS A 138 -5.50 -10.96 4.15
N LEU A 139 -4.65 -11.37 5.12
CA LEU A 139 -3.67 -12.43 4.89
C LEU A 139 -4.31 -13.81 4.79
N LYS A 140 -5.48 -14.04 5.38
CA LYS A 140 -6.19 -15.34 5.31
C LYS A 140 -6.39 -15.83 3.88
N ASP A 141 -6.73 -14.94 2.96
CA ASP A 141 -7.05 -15.25 1.57
C ASP A 141 -5.82 -15.36 0.67
N ILE A 142 -4.64 -14.94 1.16
CA ILE A 142 -3.40 -15.02 0.40
C ILE A 142 -2.80 -16.41 0.56
N ASN A 143 -2.76 -17.19 -0.51
CA ASN A 143 -2.28 -18.58 -0.51
C ASN A 143 -0.90 -18.78 -1.15
N ASN A 144 -0.39 -17.79 -1.87
CA ASN A 144 0.94 -17.79 -2.48
C ASN A 144 1.39 -16.36 -2.76
N ILE A 145 2.70 -16.21 -3.01
CA ILE A 145 3.28 -14.98 -3.54
C ILE A 145 3.93 -15.31 -4.87
N LYS A 146 3.62 -14.50 -5.88
CA LYS A 146 4.14 -14.68 -7.22
C LYS A 146 5.52 -14.04 -7.38
N VAL A 147 6.37 -14.71 -8.14
CA VAL A 147 7.67 -14.23 -8.56
C VAL A 147 7.66 -14.11 -10.07
N LYS A 148 7.87 -12.90 -10.57
CA LYS A 148 7.89 -12.66 -12.02
C LYS A 148 9.19 -13.17 -12.64
N VAL A 149 9.08 -14.06 -13.62
CA VAL A 149 10.20 -14.68 -14.32
C VAL A 149 10.05 -14.45 -15.81
N ASP A 150 11.00 -13.73 -16.40
CA ASP A 150 11.05 -13.53 -17.84
C ASP A 150 11.74 -14.72 -18.50
N VAL A 151 11.00 -15.46 -19.30
CA VAL A 151 11.45 -16.67 -20.00
C VAL A 151 11.59 -16.44 -21.51
N SER A 152 11.64 -15.18 -21.94
CA SER A 152 11.73 -14.84 -23.35
C SER A 152 12.97 -15.49 -24.00
N ASP A 153 12.73 -16.15 -25.12
CA ASP A 153 13.76 -16.76 -26.01
C ASP A 153 14.72 -17.74 -25.31
N LEU A 154 14.28 -18.37 -24.21
CA LEU A 154 15.07 -19.40 -23.55
C LEU A 154 15.14 -20.68 -24.39
N GLU A 155 16.39 -21.17 -24.65
CA GLU A 155 16.70 -22.41 -25.34
C GLU A 155 17.37 -23.44 -24.42
N GLU A 156 17.81 -23.02 -23.24
CA GLU A 156 18.49 -23.87 -22.26
C GLU A 156 18.16 -23.47 -20.81
N GLY A 157 18.57 -24.30 -19.87
CA GLY A 157 18.41 -24.02 -18.44
C GLY A 157 19.17 -22.77 -18.04
N ARG A 158 18.50 -21.89 -17.29
CA ARG A 158 19.06 -20.61 -16.84
C ARG A 158 18.83 -20.39 -15.35
N THR A 159 19.86 -19.88 -14.67
CA THR A 159 19.75 -19.39 -13.31
C THR A 159 19.48 -17.89 -13.32
N PHE A 160 18.36 -17.50 -12.74
CA PHE A 160 18.02 -16.09 -12.51
C PHE A 160 18.49 -15.68 -11.12
N LYS A 161 18.89 -14.44 -10.97
CA LYS A 161 19.29 -13.87 -9.66
C LYS A 161 18.44 -12.68 -9.32
N ASP A 162 18.20 -12.48 -8.02
CA ASP A 162 17.50 -11.30 -7.51
C ASP A 162 16.09 -11.05 -8.10
N LEU A 163 15.37 -12.13 -8.41
CA LEU A 163 13.99 -12.02 -8.87
C LEU A 163 13.13 -11.41 -7.75
N LYS A 164 12.39 -10.38 -8.09
CA LYS A 164 11.52 -9.68 -7.14
C LYS A 164 10.22 -10.44 -6.91
N LEU A 165 9.81 -10.52 -5.66
CA LEU A 165 8.49 -10.96 -5.27
C LEU A 165 7.47 -9.86 -5.62
N LEU A 166 6.30 -10.27 -6.13
CA LEU A 166 5.23 -9.33 -6.45
C LEU A 166 4.53 -8.87 -5.16
N SER A 167 4.25 -7.58 -5.08
CA SER A 167 3.47 -7.00 -4.00
C SER A 167 2.02 -7.46 -4.08
N VAL A 168 1.43 -7.78 -2.94
CA VAL A 168 0.03 -8.19 -2.82
C VAL A 168 -0.67 -7.26 -1.84
N SER A 169 -1.87 -6.82 -2.19
CA SER A 169 -2.69 -5.98 -1.33
C SER A 169 -2.95 -6.68 0.02
N GLY A 170 -2.74 -5.97 1.11
CA GLY A 170 -2.88 -6.50 2.47
C GLY A 170 -1.59 -7.07 3.07
N VAL A 171 -0.54 -7.25 2.25
CA VAL A 171 0.79 -7.61 2.75
C VAL A 171 1.58 -6.32 3.01
N ASN A 172 1.92 -6.07 4.26
CA ASN A 172 2.67 -4.88 4.66
C ASN A 172 4.18 -5.14 4.64
N LYS A 173 4.59 -6.38 4.93
CA LYS A 173 5.98 -6.80 4.92
C LYS A 173 6.13 -8.25 4.51
N MET A 174 7.26 -8.58 3.90
CA MET A 174 7.70 -9.94 3.60
C MET A 174 9.06 -10.18 4.27
N SER A 175 9.35 -11.43 4.66
CA SER A 175 10.63 -11.80 5.29
C SER A 175 11.82 -11.55 4.35
N PHE A 176 11.58 -11.57 3.04
CA PHE A 176 12.50 -11.15 2.00
C PHE A 176 11.70 -10.71 0.77
N THR A 177 12.31 -9.93 -0.11
CA THR A 177 11.66 -9.33 -1.29
C THR A 177 12.27 -9.80 -2.61
N LYS A 178 13.33 -10.61 -2.55
CA LYS A 178 14.04 -11.18 -3.70
C LYS A 178 14.42 -12.64 -3.44
N VAL A 179 14.45 -13.43 -4.47
CA VAL A 179 14.82 -14.84 -4.49
C VAL A 179 15.69 -15.16 -5.69
#